data_84cd8383fd125204c456d686f6f85a76
#
_entry.id   84cd8383fd125204c456d686f6f85a76
#
_cell.length_a   1.000
_cell.length_b   1.000
_cell.length_c   1.000
_cell.angle_alpha   90.00
_cell.angle_beta   90.00
_cell.angle_gamma   90.00
#
_symmetry.space_group_name_H-M   'P 1'
#
loop_
_entity.id
_entity.type
_entity.pdbx_description
1 polymer ?
#
loop_
_entity_poly.entity_id
_entity_poly.type
_entity_poly.pdbx_seq_one_letter_code
_entity_poly.pdbx_strand_id
1 'polypeptide(L)'
;MKRILCIGDVALDVIAQLKEQINYGNDTASRISTHPGGQAANVACWITRTNNQAHLVARVGNDPVGFALVSDLDKYGVAHKDLMRSGRPSGVVVILVDSNGERTMFPDNGANADLELSDLPDFDGFDGVFVSGYALLDSRSRDAVLKMIDKAKIAKLPIFLDPTTTGAMKSVAKEEILKWVALMDGVLLNNEEARYLGGSDDIEIAEENLQKLTPLVVIKLGSRGAMAIHNGKFEKVPAVTTNVVDTTGAGDSFAAGFIPKWLQSGDLELSLNAGAALAAKCVATVGARPPLN
;
A
#
# COMPACT_ATOMS: atom_id res chain seq x y z
N MET A 1 8.46 -6.39 -19.32
CA MET A 1 7.52 -6.92 -18.34
C MET A 1 8.28 -7.17 -17.05
N LYS A 2 7.80 -6.67 -15.91
CA LYS A 2 8.42 -6.86 -14.58
C LYS A 2 7.51 -7.73 -13.72
N ARG A 3 8.08 -8.50 -12.80
CA ARG A 3 7.37 -9.31 -11.83
C ARG A 3 7.68 -8.82 -10.40
N ILE A 4 6.67 -8.35 -9.70
CA ILE A 4 6.81 -7.70 -8.39
C ILE A 4 6.23 -8.60 -7.30
N LEU A 5 7.01 -8.83 -6.24
CA LEU A 5 6.54 -9.48 -5.02
C LEU A 5 5.94 -8.41 -4.09
N CYS A 6 4.68 -8.52 -3.76
CA CYS A 6 3.98 -7.62 -2.83
C CYS A 6 3.81 -8.34 -1.49
N ILE A 7 4.45 -7.84 -0.43
CA ILE A 7 4.39 -8.40 0.93
C ILE A 7 3.53 -7.48 1.78
N GLY A 8 2.48 -8.03 2.41
CA GLY A 8 1.67 -7.22 3.31
C GLY A 8 0.30 -7.80 3.62
N ASP A 9 -0.73 -7.06 3.30
CA ASP A 9 -2.08 -7.26 3.77
C ASP A 9 -3.10 -7.41 2.65
N VAL A 10 -4.17 -8.11 2.99
CA VAL A 10 -5.42 -8.19 2.24
C VAL A 10 -6.56 -8.19 3.26
N ALA A 11 -7.58 -7.35 3.05
CA ALA A 11 -8.68 -7.17 3.99
C ALA A 11 -10.01 -6.95 3.28
N LEU A 12 -11.10 -7.10 4.03
CA LEU A 12 -12.43 -6.66 3.62
C LEU A 12 -12.70 -5.28 4.23
N ASP A 13 -12.92 -4.28 3.40
CA ASP A 13 -13.37 -2.96 3.83
C ASP A 13 -14.90 -2.95 3.93
N VAL A 14 -15.41 -2.65 5.12
CA VAL A 14 -16.84 -2.48 5.41
C VAL A 14 -17.09 -1.00 5.61
N ILE A 15 -17.66 -0.34 4.60
CA ILE A 15 -17.90 1.11 4.61
C ILE A 15 -19.31 1.38 5.09
N ALA A 16 -19.43 2.08 6.22
CA ALA A 16 -20.70 2.59 6.76
C ALA A 16 -20.81 4.09 6.50
N GLN A 17 -21.52 4.46 5.45
CA GLN A 17 -21.83 5.86 5.16
C GLN A 17 -23.02 6.29 6.02
N LEU A 18 -22.73 7.13 7.01
CA LEU A 18 -23.73 7.63 7.95
C LEU A 18 -24.67 8.63 7.28
N LYS A 19 -25.98 8.48 7.49
CA LYS A 19 -27.00 9.42 7.01
C LYS A 19 -27.37 10.48 8.05
N GLU A 20 -26.92 10.28 9.27
CA GLU A 20 -27.17 11.12 10.44
C GLU A 20 -26.02 11.01 11.44
N GLN A 21 -26.02 11.79 12.50
CA GLN A 21 -25.05 11.65 13.60
C GLN A 21 -25.23 10.31 14.31
N ILE A 22 -24.12 9.78 14.84
CA ILE A 22 -24.14 8.50 15.57
C ILE A 22 -25.09 8.60 16.75
N ASN A 23 -26.07 7.71 16.78
CA ASN A 23 -27.06 7.60 17.83
C ASN A 23 -26.59 6.56 18.85
N TYR A 24 -25.78 7.01 19.81
CA TYR A 24 -25.14 6.12 20.79
C TYR A 24 -26.15 5.29 21.57
N GLY A 25 -25.95 3.96 21.58
CA GLY A 25 -26.85 3.01 22.24
C GLY A 25 -28.14 2.70 21.47
N ASN A 26 -28.28 3.20 20.24
CA ASN A 26 -29.41 2.98 19.34
C ASN A 26 -28.96 2.74 17.90
N ASP A 27 -29.91 2.48 17.02
CA ASP A 27 -29.66 2.34 15.59
C ASP A 27 -29.33 3.70 14.97
N THR A 28 -28.32 3.72 14.12
CA THR A 28 -27.94 4.89 13.31
C THR A 28 -28.17 4.57 11.83
N ALA A 29 -29.01 5.35 11.17
CA ALA A 29 -29.30 5.15 9.76
C ALA A 29 -28.03 5.31 8.91
N SER A 30 -27.72 4.29 8.13
CA SER A 30 -26.49 4.26 7.32
C SER A 30 -26.70 3.49 6.01
N ARG A 31 -25.77 3.66 5.07
CA ARG A 31 -25.63 2.82 3.89
C ARG A 31 -24.36 2.00 4.04
N ILE A 32 -24.48 0.67 4.00
CA ILE A 32 -23.35 -0.24 4.12
C ILE A 32 -22.96 -0.75 2.73
N SER A 33 -21.66 -0.77 2.46
CA SER A 33 -21.06 -1.47 1.32
C SER A 33 -19.78 -2.18 1.73
N THR A 34 -19.44 -3.22 1.01
CA THR A 34 -18.21 -3.99 1.24
C THR A 34 -17.35 -3.98 0.00
N HIS A 35 -16.05 -3.78 0.18
CA HIS A 35 -15.07 -3.74 -0.89
C HIS A 35 -13.83 -4.55 -0.50
N PRO A 36 -13.19 -5.25 -1.44
CA PRO A 36 -11.89 -5.84 -1.17
C PRO A 36 -10.85 -4.73 -1.05
N GLY A 37 -10.00 -4.82 -0.03
CA GLY A 37 -8.97 -3.85 0.33
C GLY A 37 -7.65 -4.52 0.71
N GLY A 38 -6.85 -3.80 1.49
CA GLY A 38 -5.47 -4.13 1.87
C GLY A 38 -4.46 -3.48 0.92
N GLN A 39 -3.48 -2.76 1.47
CA GLN A 39 -2.51 -1.99 0.71
C GLN A 39 -1.73 -2.86 -0.28
N ALA A 40 -1.12 -3.95 0.20
CA ALA A 40 -0.33 -4.84 -0.65
C ALA A 40 -1.19 -5.51 -1.74
N ALA A 41 -2.41 -5.92 -1.42
CA ALA A 41 -3.35 -6.50 -2.37
C ALA A 41 -3.79 -5.48 -3.43
N ASN A 42 -4.05 -4.23 -3.04
CA ASN A 42 -4.40 -3.16 -3.97
C ASN A 42 -3.26 -2.88 -4.95
N VAL A 43 -2.02 -2.73 -4.45
CA VAL A 43 -0.82 -2.56 -5.29
C VAL A 43 -0.69 -3.72 -6.28
N ALA A 44 -0.84 -4.96 -5.81
CA ALA A 44 -0.75 -6.15 -6.66
C ALA A 44 -1.81 -6.14 -7.77
N CYS A 45 -3.08 -5.83 -7.45
CA CYS A 45 -4.15 -5.73 -8.42
C CYS A 45 -3.90 -4.62 -9.48
N TRP A 46 -3.38 -3.48 -9.09
CA TRP A 46 -3.05 -2.40 -10.01
C TRP A 46 -1.85 -2.74 -10.91
N ILE A 47 -0.83 -3.45 -10.40
CA ILE A 47 0.32 -3.92 -11.20
C ILE A 47 -0.17 -4.80 -12.35
N THR A 48 -1.12 -5.71 -12.13
CA THR A 48 -1.64 -6.61 -13.18
C THR A 48 -2.42 -5.87 -14.28
N ARG A 49 -2.87 -4.64 -14.03
CA ARG A 49 -3.50 -3.76 -15.04
C ARG A 49 -2.51 -2.98 -15.88
N THR A 50 -1.24 -3.17 -15.63
CA THR A 50 -0.13 -2.76 -16.49
C THR A 50 0.42 -3.98 -17.23
N ASN A 51 1.39 -3.81 -18.09
CA ASN A 51 2.05 -4.97 -18.73
C ASN A 51 3.10 -5.61 -17.78
N ASN A 52 2.69 -5.89 -16.51
CA ASN A 52 3.54 -6.45 -15.47
C ASN A 52 2.79 -7.52 -14.67
N GLN A 53 3.50 -8.27 -13.84
CA GLN A 53 2.97 -9.34 -13.00
C GLN A 53 3.17 -9.01 -11.53
N ALA A 54 2.24 -9.45 -10.70
CA ALA A 54 2.32 -9.33 -9.24
C ALA A 54 2.12 -10.69 -8.58
N HIS A 55 2.84 -10.91 -7.47
CA HIS A 55 2.64 -12.03 -6.57
C HIS A 55 2.41 -11.47 -5.16
N LEU A 56 1.31 -11.83 -4.53
CA LEU A 56 0.96 -11.37 -3.19
C LEU A 56 1.39 -12.39 -2.14
N VAL A 57 2.06 -11.90 -1.10
CA VAL A 57 2.34 -12.59 0.16
C VAL A 57 1.52 -11.92 1.25
N ALA A 58 0.44 -12.58 1.65
CA ALA A 58 -0.51 -12.14 2.67
C ALA A 58 -1.15 -13.38 3.30
N ARG A 59 -2.03 -13.21 4.29
CA ARG A 59 -2.83 -14.30 4.85
C ARG A 59 -4.29 -13.90 5.03
N VAL A 60 -5.19 -14.83 4.73
CA VAL A 60 -6.62 -14.71 5.05
C VAL A 60 -7.05 -15.87 5.94
N GLY A 61 -8.14 -15.69 6.66
CA GLY A 61 -8.76 -16.76 7.45
C GLY A 61 -9.40 -17.81 6.52
N ASN A 62 -9.56 -19.03 7.04
CA ASN A 62 -10.36 -20.05 6.38
C ASN A 62 -11.86 -19.81 6.69
N ASP A 63 -12.39 -18.72 6.14
CA ASP A 63 -13.74 -18.20 6.37
C ASP A 63 -14.36 -17.63 5.07
N PRO A 64 -15.66 -17.30 5.05
CA PRO A 64 -16.31 -16.77 3.86
C PRO A 64 -15.67 -15.49 3.30
N VAL A 65 -15.10 -14.63 4.17
CA VAL A 65 -14.40 -13.40 3.76
C VAL A 65 -13.09 -13.78 3.05
N GLY A 66 -12.32 -14.72 3.60
CA GLY A 66 -11.09 -15.22 2.98
C GLY A 66 -11.33 -15.82 1.60
N PHE A 67 -12.37 -16.65 1.45
CA PHE A 67 -12.75 -17.19 0.14
C PHE A 67 -13.11 -16.09 -0.87
N ALA A 68 -13.86 -15.07 -0.44
CA ALA A 68 -14.23 -13.96 -1.30
C ALA A 68 -13.01 -13.14 -1.73
N LEU A 69 -12.07 -12.85 -0.81
CA LEU A 69 -10.86 -12.09 -1.08
C LEU A 69 -9.91 -12.82 -2.04
N VAL A 70 -9.71 -14.14 -1.86
CA VAL A 70 -8.88 -14.95 -2.76
C VAL A 70 -9.51 -15.00 -4.16
N SER A 71 -10.82 -15.30 -4.24
CA SER A 71 -11.54 -15.29 -5.52
C SER A 71 -11.47 -13.95 -6.24
N ASP A 72 -11.43 -12.85 -5.50
CA ASP A 72 -11.29 -11.53 -6.10
C ASP A 72 -9.86 -11.32 -6.66
N LEU A 73 -8.81 -11.68 -5.91
CA LEU A 73 -7.42 -11.64 -6.39
C LEU A 73 -7.21 -12.45 -7.67
N ASP A 74 -7.84 -13.64 -7.76
CA ASP A 74 -7.80 -14.50 -8.95
C ASP A 74 -8.38 -13.81 -10.18
N LYS A 75 -9.47 -13.04 -10.04
CA LYS A 75 -10.06 -12.25 -11.15
C LYS A 75 -9.10 -11.19 -11.70
N TYR A 76 -8.21 -10.67 -10.87
CA TYR A 76 -7.16 -9.75 -11.30
C TYR A 76 -5.93 -10.45 -11.87
N GLY A 77 -5.82 -11.77 -11.75
CA GLY A 77 -4.64 -12.52 -12.15
C GLY A 77 -3.44 -12.26 -11.23
N VAL A 78 -3.68 -11.89 -9.98
CA VAL A 78 -2.63 -11.76 -8.97
C VAL A 78 -2.18 -13.16 -8.58
N ALA A 79 -0.90 -13.47 -8.81
CA ALA A 79 -0.34 -14.73 -8.35
C ALA A 79 -0.22 -14.74 -6.81
N HIS A 80 -0.42 -15.89 -6.20
CA HIS A 80 -0.24 -16.10 -4.78
C HIS A 80 0.05 -17.57 -4.48
N LYS A 81 0.67 -17.86 -3.35
CA LYS A 81 0.79 -19.20 -2.80
C LYS A 81 -0.23 -19.27 -1.67
N ASP A 82 -0.95 -20.33 -1.53
CA ASP A 82 -1.93 -20.61 -0.48
C ASP A 82 -2.06 -19.52 0.64
N LEU A 83 -2.99 -18.59 0.45
CA LEU A 83 -3.21 -17.49 1.39
C LEU A 83 -4.06 -17.87 2.59
N MET A 84 -4.86 -18.96 2.47
CA MET A 84 -5.78 -19.35 3.50
C MET A 84 -5.08 -20.02 4.67
N ARG A 85 -5.43 -19.60 5.88
CA ARG A 85 -4.94 -20.19 7.13
C ARG A 85 -6.09 -20.41 8.10
N SER A 86 -6.02 -21.48 8.86
CA SER A 86 -6.90 -21.72 10.00
C SER A 86 -6.38 -20.98 11.23
N GLY A 87 -7.28 -20.61 12.14
CA GLY A 87 -6.96 -20.07 13.45
C GLY A 87 -7.42 -18.63 13.66
N ARG A 88 -7.16 -17.71 12.74
CA ARG A 88 -7.66 -16.33 12.80
C ARG A 88 -8.64 -16.04 11.69
N PRO A 89 -9.63 -15.15 11.92
CA PRO A 89 -10.48 -14.65 10.84
C PRO A 89 -9.68 -13.82 9.82
N SER A 90 -10.25 -13.63 8.65
CA SER A 90 -9.73 -12.72 7.66
C SER A 90 -9.69 -11.27 8.19
N GLY A 91 -8.74 -10.47 7.69
CA GLY A 91 -8.65 -9.06 8.04
C GLY A 91 -9.89 -8.29 7.59
N VAL A 92 -10.38 -7.40 8.45
CA VAL A 92 -11.52 -6.52 8.18
C VAL A 92 -11.22 -5.11 8.66
N VAL A 93 -11.57 -4.11 7.84
CA VAL A 93 -11.52 -2.70 8.22
C VAL A 93 -12.93 -2.15 8.19
N VAL A 94 -13.46 -1.74 9.34
CA VAL A 94 -14.73 -0.98 9.37
C VAL A 94 -14.40 0.49 9.18
N ILE A 95 -15.07 1.14 8.22
CA ILE A 95 -14.83 2.53 7.85
C ILE A 95 -16.13 3.30 8.03
N LEU A 96 -16.18 4.19 9.01
CA LEU A 96 -17.28 5.14 9.16
C LEU A 96 -16.99 6.36 8.30
N VAL A 97 -17.96 6.74 7.48
CA VAL A 97 -17.91 7.98 6.68
C VAL A 97 -19.03 8.88 7.16
N ASP A 98 -18.69 10.05 7.68
CA ASP A 98 -19.67 11.02 8.18
C ASP A 98 -20.29 11.87 7.05
N SER A 99 -21.20 12.78 7.41
CA SER A 99 -21.88 13.69 6.47
C SER A 99 -20.94 14.66 5.74
N ASN A 100 -19.73 14.89 6.27
CA ASN A 100 -18.71 15.75 5.67
C ASN A 100 -17.76 14.95 4.75
N GLY A 101 -17.90 13.62 4.71
CA GLY A 101 -17.00 12.72 4.00
C GLY A 101 -15.74 12.35 4.79
N GLU A 102 -15.63 12.74 6.06
CA GLU A 102 -14.51 12.35 6.92
C GLU A 102 -14.61 10.87 7.27
N ARG A 103 -13.43 10.22 7.29
CA ARG A 103 -13.32 8.77 7.47
C ARG A 103 -12.67 8.44 8.81
N THR A 104 -13.32 7.57 9.58
CA THR A 104 -12.74 6.94 10.78
C THR A 104 -12.63 5.44 10.52
N MET A 105 -11.42 4.89 10.65
CA MET A 105 -11.12 3.51 10.33
C MET A 105 -10.87 2.69 11.60
N PHE A 106 -11.42 1.47 11.62
CA PHE A 106 -11.27 0.49 12.69
C PHE A 106 -10.67 -0.79 12.08
N PRO A 107 -9.34 -0.88 11.97
CA PRO A 107 -8.69 -2.04 11.36
C PRO A 107 -8.58 -3.21 12.35
N ASP A 108 -8.91 -4.42 11.86
CA ASP A 108 -8.49 -5.68 12.44
C ASP A 108 -7.70 -6.45 11.37
N ASN A 109 -6.41 -6.64 11.61
CA ASN A 109 -5.52 -7.30 10.66
C ASN A 109 -5.81 -8.80 10.48
N GLY A 110 -6.55 -9.42 11.40
CA GLY A 110 -6.91 -10.84 11.34
C GLY A 110 -5.70 -11.73 11.06
N ALA A 111 -5.83 -12.62 10.08
CA ALA A 111 -4.80 -13.59 9.69
C ALA A 111 -3.53 -12.95 9.08
N ASN A 112 -3.58 -11.70 8.57
CA ASN A 112 -2.38 -11.00 8.09
C ASN A 112 -1.32 -10.84 9.20
N ALA A 113 -1.75 -10.78 10.45
CA ALA A 113 -0.86 -10.68 11.59
C ALA A 113 -0.01 -11.94 11.84
N ASP A 114 -0.38 -13.06 11.26
CA ASP A 114 0.28 -14.35 11.43
C ASP A 114 1.22 -14.67 10.23
N LEU A 115 1.65 -13.67 9.46
CA LEU A 115 2.64 -13.87 8.39
C LEU A 115 3.90 -14.57 8.91
N GLU A 116 4.38 -15.55 8.16
CA GLU A 116 5.58 -16.33 8.45
C GLU A 116 6.54 -16.36 7.27
N LEU A 117 7.81 -16.60 7.55
CA LEU A 117 8.84 -16.69 6.52
C LEU A 117 8.55 -17.78 5.48
N SER A 118 7.81 -18.82 5.84
CA SER A 118 7.37 -19.90 4.95
C SER A 118 6.34 -19.47 3.90
N ASP A 119 5.74 -18.28 4.04
CA ASP A 119 4.80 -17.74 3.06
C ASP A 119 5.51 -17.17 1.83
N LEU A 120 6.83 -16.90 1.94
CA LEU A 120 7.60 -16.45 0.79
C LEU A 120 7.69 -17.54 -0.28
N PRO A 121 7.49 -17.18 -1.57
CA PRO A 121 7.92 -18.02 -2.67
C PRO A 121 9.44 -17.94 -2.83
N ASP A 122 10.01 -18.81 -3.69
CA ASP A 122 11.36 -18.60 -4.19
C ASP A 122 11.45 -17.29 -4.95
N PHE A 123 12.59 -16.61 -4.86
CA PHE A 123 12.77 -15.29 -5.49
C PHE A 123 13.06 -15.33 -7.00
N ASP A 124 13.14 -16.51 -7.58
CA ASP A 124 13.45 -16.68 -8.99
C ASP A 124 12.43 -15.97 -9.90
N GLY A 125 12.96 -15.09 -10.76
CA GLY A 125 12.17 -14.34 -11.73
C GLY A 125 11.41 -13.13 -11.17
N PHE A 126 11.63 -12.74 -9.91
CA PHE A 126 11.15 -11.44 -9.42
C PHE A 126 12.17 -10.34 -9.74
N ASP A 127 11.66 -9.15 -10.05
CA ASP A 127 12.45 -7.96 -10.36
C ASP A 127 12.55 -6.97 -9.19
N GLY A 128 11.68 -7.09 -8.20
CA GLY A 128 11.65 -6.23 -7.02
C GLY A 128 10.56 -6.63 -6.03
N VAL A 129 10.61 -6.03 -4.86
CA VAL A 129 9.71 -6.28 -3.74
C VAL A 129 9.04 -4.98 -3.32
N PHE A 130 7.71 -5.01 -3.15
CA PHE A 130 6.93 -3.99 -2.46
C PHE A 130 6.56 -4.51 -1.07
N VAL A 131 6.74 -3.67 -0.06
CA VAL A 131 6.36 -3.97 1.34
C VAL A 131 5.32 -2.96 1.80
N SER A 132 4.19 -3.45 2.29
CA SER A 132 3.20 -2.63 2.99
C SER A 132 3.67 -2.39 4.42
N GLY A 133 3.65 -1.12 4.86
CA GLY A 133 4.00 -0.74 6.21
C GLY A 133 3.07 -1.36 7.25
N TYR A 134 1.82 -1.65 6.92
CA TYR A 134 0.89 -2.31 7.84
C TYR A 134 1.44 -3.65 8.37
N ALA A 135 2.15 -4.41 7.53
CA ALA A 135 2.76 -5.67 7.95
C ALA A 135 3.97 -5.50 8.88
N LEU A 136 4.63 -4.33 8.85
CA LEU A 136 5.72 -3.97 9.78
C LEU A 136 5.19 -3.32 11.07
N LEU A 137 4.07 -2.60 10.99
CA LEU A 137 3.48 -1.93 12.16
C LEU A 137 2.84 -2.93 13.13
N ASP A 138 2.28 -4.04 12.65
CA ASP A 138 1.78 -5.11 13.52
C ASP A 138 2.95 -5.89 14.13
N SER A 139 3.05 -5.87 15.46
CA SER A 139 4.13 -6.53 16.19
C SER A 139 4.19 -8.04 16.00
N ARG A 140 3.09 -8.66 15.57
CA ARG A 140 2.99 -10.12 15.37
C ARG A 140 3.63 -10.55 14.04
N SER A 141 3.42 -9.80 12.95
CA SER A 141 3.99 -10.08 11.63
C SER A 141 5.37 -9.47 11.41
N ARG A 142 5.74 -8.43 12.18
CA ARG A 142 6.96 -7.63 12.00
C ARG A 142 8.22 -8.47 11.83
N ASP A 143 8.48 -9.38 12.77
CA ASP A 143 9.70 -10.18 12.75
C ASP A 143 9.80 -11.08 11.51
N ALA A 144 8.67 -11.64 11.08
CA ALA A 144 8.62 -12.43 9.85
C ALA A 144 8.89 -11.57 8.63
N VAL A 145 8.26 -10.39 8.54
CA VAL A 145 8.44 -9.46 7.42
C VAL A 145 9.87 -8.92 7.36
N LEU A 146 10.49 -8.59 8.50
CA LEU A 146 11.91 -8.20 8.52
C LEU A 146 12.83 -9.31 8.01
N LYS A 147 12.58 -10.56 8.38
CA LYS A 147 13.32 -11.72 7.82
C LYS A 147 13.05 -11.92 6.33
N MET A 148 11.85 -11.61 5.84
CA MET A 148 11.54 -11.62 4.40
C MET A 148 12.35 -10.55 3.65
N ILE A 149 12.44 -9.33 4.22
CA ILE A 149 13.25 -8.23 3.70
C ILE A 149 14.73 -8.62 3.65
N ASP A 150 15.27 -9.21 4.70
CA ASP A 150 16.66 -9.68 4.73
C ASP A 150 16.94 -10.71 3.62
N LYS A 151 16.02 -11.66 3.41
CA LYS A 151 16.16 -12.63 2.31
C LYS A 151 16.10 -11.97 0.94
N ALA A 152 15.23 -10.96 0.74
CA ALA A 152 15.16 -10.21 -0.51
C ALA A 152 16.47 -9.44 -0.78
N LYS A 153 17.08 -8.86 0.27
CA LYS A 153 18.41 -8.22 0.19
C LYS A 153 19.51 -9.21 -0.21
N ILE A 154 19.51 -10.40 0.39
CA ILE A 154 20.47 -11.46 0.03
C ILE A 154 20.29 -11.85 -1.44
N ALA A 155 19.06 -11.89 -1.94
CA ALA A 155 18.74 -12.13 -3.34
C ALA A 155 19.01 -10.91 -4.26
N LYS A 156 19.47 -9.78 -3.69
CA LYS A 156 19.72 -8.50 -4.39
C LYS A 156 18.51 -7.95 -5.14
N LEU A 157 17.32 -8.18 -4.63
CA LEU A 157 16.10 -7.58 -5.16
C LEU A 157 15.92 -6.17 -4.59
N PRO A 158 15.67 -5.16 -5.41
CA PRO A 158 15.27 -3.82 -4.93
C PRO A 158 13.98 -3.89 -4.12
N ILE A 159 13.97 -3.21 -2.96
CA ILE A 159 12.86 -3.24 -2.00
C ILE A 159 12.28 -1.84 -1.83
N PHE A 160 10.98 -1.73 -1.97
CA PHE A 160 10.21 -0.48 -1.87
C PHE A 160 9.20 -0.59 -0.73
N LEU A 161 9.16 0.43 0.13
CA LEU A 161 8.23 0.52 1.25
C LEU A 161 7.23 1.67 1.02
N ASP A 162 5.97 1.40 1.25
CA ASP A 162 4.99 2.44 1.57
C ASP A 162 4.66 2.30 3.07
N PRO A 163 5.05 3.27 3.93
CA PRO A 163 4.96 3.14 5.38
C PRO A 163 3.55 3.31 5.93
N THR A 164 2.56 3.54 5.09
CA THR A 164 1.14 3.72 5.40
C THR A 164 0.79 5.09 6.01
N THR A 165 -0.32 5.17 6.74
CA THR A 165 -0.82 6.43 7.28
C THR A 165 -0.09 6.86 8.55
N THR A 166 0.07 8.17 8.76
CA THR A 166 0.65 8.73 9.99
C THR A 166 -0.09 8.28 11.25
N GLY A 167 -1.41 8.07 11.16
CA GLY A 167 -2.22 7.56 12.26
C GLY A 167 -1.78 6.16 12.70
N ALA A 168 -1.55 5.26 11.76
CA ALA A 168 -1.07 3.90 12.04
C ALA A 168 0.39 3.91 12.54
N MET A 169 1.26 4.73 11.96
CA MET A 169 2.66 4.86 12.34
C MET A 169 2.86 5.29 13.80
N LYS A 170 1.94 6.05 14.38
CA LYS A 170 2.01 6.47 15.80
C LYS A 170 1.94 5.31 16.80
N SER A 171 1.57 4.10 16.37
CA SER A 171 1.59 2.90 17.21
C SER A 171 3.01 2.35 17.48
N VAL A 172 4.01 2.85 16.75
CA VAL A 172 5.41 2.41 16.84
C VAL A 172 6.30 3.64 16.99
N ALA A 173 7.41 3.52 17.70
CA ALA A 173 8.38 4.59 17.81
C ALA A 173 8.90 5.02 16.42
N LYS A 174 8.93 6.33 16.16
CA LYS A 174 9.36 6.89 14.87
C LYS A 174 10.75 6.39 14.48
N GLU A 175 11.66 6.33 15.45
CA GLU A 175 13.03 5.86 15.27
C GLU A 175 13.11 4.42 14.76
N GLU A 176 12.14 3.58 15.15
CA GLU A 176 12.04 2.22 14.65
C GLU A 176 11.60 2.19 13.20
N ILE A 177 10.61 3.00 12.83
CA ILE A 177 10.16 3.13 11.43
C ILE A 177 11.30 3.65 10.53
N LEU A 178 12.09 4.63 11.03
CA LEU A 178 13.24 5.14 10.29
C LEU A 178 14.33 4.08 10.07
N LYS A 179 14.50 3.13 11.00
CA LYS A 179 15.38 1.97 10.77
C LYS A 179 14.86 1.09 9.63
N TRP A 180 13.54 0.88 9.54
CA TRP A 180 12.96 0.14 8.43
C TRP A 180 13.15 0.88 7.10
N VAL A 181 12.93 2.19 7.06
CA VAL A 181 13.20 3.03 5.88
C VAL A 181 14.66 2.86 5.42
N ALA A 182 15.62 2.83 6.36
CA ALA A 182 17.02 2.65 6.04
C ALA A 182 17.39 1.25 5.49
N LEU A 183 16.49 0.29 5.60
CA LEU A 183 16.65 -1.04 4.99
C LEU A 183 16.24 -1.06 3.51
N MET A 184 15.51 -0.06 3.02
CA MET A 184 14.86 -0.07 1.70
C MET A 184 15.71 0.62 0.63
N ASP A 185 15.50 0.20 -0.61
CA ASP A 185 16.07 0.88 -1.78
C ASP A 185 15.23 2.08 -2.21
N GLY A 186 13.96 2.13 -1.76
CA GLY A 186 13.09 3.26 -1.98
C GLY A 186 11.91 3.31 -1.03
N VAL A 187 11.42 4.52 -0.77
CA VAL A 187 10.22 4.76 0.06
C VAL A 187 9.23 5.64 -0.71
N LEU A 188 7.94 5.25 -0.66
CA LEU A 188 6.85 5.96 -1.31
C LEU A 188 5.91 6.51 -0.24
N LEU A 189 5.88 7.83 -0.08
CA LEU A 189 5.15 8.51 0.98
C LEU A 189 4.10 9.46 0.41
N ASN A 190 3.08 9.78 1.17
CA ASN A 190 2.32 10.99 0.93
C ASN A 190 2.99 12.20 1.64
N ASN A 191 2.43 13.39 1.41
CA ASN A 191 2.97 14.63 1.96
C ASN A 191 3.00 14.67 3.50
N GLU A 192 2.00 14.10 4.16
CA GLU A 192 1.90 14.06 5.62
C GLU A 192 2.91 13.06 6.22
N GLU A 193 3.00 11.88 5.62
CA GLU A 193 3.94 10.81 5.99
C GLU A 193 5.39 11.29 5.84
N ALA A 194 5.70 11.98 4.74
CA ALA A 194 7.03 12.52 4.48
C ALA A 194 7.43 13.56 5.53
N ARG A 195 6.52 14.47 5.90
CA ARG A 195 6.77 15.45 6.98
C ARG A 195 6.95 14.78 8.33
N TYR A 196 6.09 13.81 8.64
CA TYR A 196 6.18 13.08 9.91
C TYR A 196 7.52 12.34 10.04
N LEU A 197 7.90 11.53 9.06
CA LEU A 197 9.15 10.74 9.10
C LEU A 197 10.38 11.63 8.90
N GLY A 198 10.34 12.57 7.96
CA GLY A 198 11.44 13.51 7.70
C GLY A 198 11.64 14.56 8.79
N GLY A 199 10.65 14.72 9.71
CA GLY A 199 10.77 15.57 10.88
C GLY A 199 10.78 17.06 10.58
N SER A 200 10.10 17.49 9.53
CA SER A 200 9.97 18.88 9.13
C SER A 200 8.61 19.16 8.49
N ASP A 201 8.04 20.33 8.76
CA ASP A 201 6.85 20.82 8.04
C ASP A 201 7.19 21.33 6.64
N ASP A 202 8.46 21.62 6.38
CA ASP A 202 8.99 21.92 5.05
C ASP A 202 9.25 20.59 4.34
N ILE A 203 8.59 20.39 3.20
CA ILE A 203 8.64 19.12 2.47
C ILE A 203 10.00 18.87 1.83
N GLU A 204 10.73 19.90 1.45
CA GLU A 204 12.06 19.82 0.85
C GLU A 204 13.08 19.37 1.93
N ILE A 205 13.01 19.96 3.11
CA ILE A 205 13.82 19.54 4.26
C ILE A 205 13.47 18.11 4.69
N ALA A 206 12.18 17.75 4.72
CA ALA A 206 11.74 16.40 5.05
C ALA A 206 12.28 15.36 4.05
N GLU A 207 12.25 15.69 2.77
CA GLU A 207 12.81 14.85 1.69
C GLU A 207 14.32 14.66 1.84
N GLU A 208 15.07 15.76 2.07
CA GLU A 208 16.52 15.71 2.30
C GLU A 208 16.90 14.83 3.50
N ASN A 209 16.11 14.90 4.59
CA ASN A 209 16.34 14.07 5.77
C ASN A 209 16.10 12.59 5.47
N LEU A 210 15.08 12.27 4.70
CA LEU A 210 14.77 10.89 4.29
C LEU A 210 15.80 10.33 3.32
N GLN A 211 16.34 11.18 2.42
CA GLN A 211 17.38 10.79 1.46
C GLN A 211 18.69 10.35 2.13
N LYS A 212 18.94 10.79 3.38
CA LYS A 212 20.08 10.31 4.17
C LYS A 212 19.93 8.84 4.61
N LEU A 213 18.71 8.30 4.54
CA LEU A 213 18.38 6.95 4.99
C LEU A 213 18.18 5.96 3.83
N THR A 214 17.61 6.42 2.72
CA THR A 214 17.28 5.56 1.56
C THR A 214 17.63 6.28 0.27
N PRO A 215 18.14 5.57 -0.76
CA PRO A 215 18.59 6.22 -2.01
C PRO A 215 17.47 6.81 -2.84
N LEU A 216 16.23 6.30 -2.74
CA LEU A 216 15.07 6.79 -3.49
C LEU A 216 13.98 7.23 -2.52
N VAL A 217 13.60 8.50 -2.58
CA VAL A 217 12.44 9.06 -1.88
C VAL A 217 11.42 9.54 -2.90
N VAL A 218 10.19 9.04 -2.80
CA VAL A 218 9.06 9.42 -3.67
C VAL A 218 7.96 10.01 -2.81
N ILE A 219 7.50 11.22 -3.11
CA ILE A 219 6.46 11.92 -2.35
C ILE A 219 5.26 12.22 -3.24
N LYS A 220 4.12 11.62 -2.88
CA LYS A 220 2.81 11.85 -3.49
C LYS A 220 2.20 13.12 -2.91
N LEU A 221 1.92 14.13 -3.75
CA LEU A 221 1.46 15.46 -3.34
C LEU A 221 -0.05 15.69 -3.62
N GLY A 222 -0.82 14.62 -3.86
CA GLY A 222 -2.24 14.68 -4.20
C GLY A 222 -2.48 15.44 -5.51
N SER A 223 -3.37 16.44 -5.48
CA SER A 223 -3.68 17.28 -6.66
C SER A 223 -2.50 18.09 -7.20
N ARG A 224 -1.41 18.19 -6.44
CA ARG A 224 -0.18 18.86 -6.88
C ARG A 224 0.81 17.94 -7.61
N GLY A 225 0.45 16.67 -7.81
CA GLY A 225 1.26 15.69 -8.50
C GLY A 225 2.16 14.86 -7.57
N ALA A 226 3.40 14.65 -7.99
CA ALA A 226 4.37 13.88 -7.21
C ALA A 226 5.80 14.39 -7.48
N MET A 227 6.70 14.12 -6.54
CA MET A 227 8.12 14.42 -6.63
C MET A 227 8.95 13.23 -6.20
N ALA A 228 10.17 13.14 -6.68
CA ALA A 228 11.12 12.12 -6.27
C ALA A 228 12.55 12.62 -6.36
N ILE A 229 13.39 12.07 -5.47
CA ILE A 229 14.83 12.27 -5.50
C ILE A 229 15.54 10.91 -5.45
N HIS A 230 16.56 10.74 -6.27
CA HIS A 230 17.43 9.57 -6.29
C HIS A 230 18.86 9.99 -6.59
N ASN A 231 19.79 9.70 -5.67
CA ASN A 231 21.20 10.03 -5.82
C ASN A 231 21.45 11.51 -6.21
N GLY A 232 20.70 12.43 -5.60
CA GLY A 232 20.80 13.87 -5.85
C GLY A 232 20.10 14.36 -7.13
N LYS A 233 19.53 13.47 -7.94
CA LYS A 233 18.68 13.85 -9.07
C LYS A 233 17.25 14.04 -8.58
N PHE A 234 16.70 15.22 -8.75
CA PHE A 234 15.34 15.59 -8.38
C PHE A 234 14.44 15.70 -9.61
N GLU A 235 13.22 15.20 -9.52
CA GLU A 235 12.19 15.35 -10.53
C GLU A 235 10.83 15.58 -9.87
N LYS A 236 9.97 16.36 -10.55
CA LYS A 236 8.61 16.65 -10.12
C LYS A 236 7.66 16.66 -11.32
N VAL A 237 6.53 16.01 -11.18
CA VAL A 237 5.50 15.98 -12.22
C VAL A 237 4.17 16.50 -11.68
N PRO A 238 3.34 17.15 -12.50
CA PRO A 238 1.99 17.57 -12.11
C PRO A 238 1.07 16.35 -11.96
N ALA A 239 -0.05 16.53 -11.26
CA ALA A 239 -1.12 15.54 -11.27
C ALA A 239 -1.76 15.46 -12.66
N VAL A 240 -2.19 14.25 -13.04
CA VAL A 240 -3.00 14.08 -14.24
C VAL A 240 -4.42 14.55 -13.95
N THR A 241 -4.92 15.45 -14.79
CA THR A 241 -6.28 15.98 -14.65
C THR A 241 -7.32 14.87 -14.83
N THR A 242 -8.18 14.71 -13.85
CA THR A 242 -9.27 13.72 -13.86
C THR A 242 -10.44 14.18 -13.00
N ASN A 243 -11.61 13.58 -13.22
CA ASN A 243 -12.75 13.78 -12.32
C ASN A 243 -12.60 12.87 -11.10
N VAL A 244 -12.41 13.45 -9.93
CA VAL A 244 -12.20 12.70 -8.67
C VAL A 244 -13.54 12.24 -8.13
N VAL A 245 -13.70 10.92 -8.02
CA VAL A 245 -14.88 10.23 -7.47
C VAL A 245 -14.57 9.68 -6.06
N ASP A 246 -13.43 9.00 -5.91
CA ASP A 246 -12.98 8.41 -4.65
C ASP A 246 -11.44 8.41 -4.59
N THR A 247 -10.87 8.87 -3.49
CA THR A 247 -9.41 8.93 -3.33
C THR A 247 -8.80 7.67 -2.72
N THR A 248 -9.63 6.67 -2.39
CA THR A 248 -9.18 5.39 -1.81
C THR A 248 -8.30 4.64 -2.82
N GLY A 249 -7.15 4.16 -2.38
CA GLY A 249 -6.21 3.42 -3.24
C GLY A 249 -5.36 4.28 -4.18
N ALA A 250 -5.47 5.61 -4.14
CA ALA A 250 -4.65 6.49 -4.98
C ALA A 250 -3.14 6.29 -4.75
N GLY A 251 -2.72 6.10 -3.50
CA GLY A 251 -1.33 5.80 -3.14
C GLY A 251 -0.88 4.45 -3.67
N ASP A 252 -1.73 3.42 -3.53
CA ASP A 252 -1.46 2.04 -3.95
C ASP A 252 -1.32 1.95 -5.47
N SER A 253 -2.25 2.59 -6.19
CA SER A 253 -2.21 2.64 -7.66
C SER A 253 -1.02 3.45 -8.18
N PHE A 254 -0.63 4.53 -7.48
CA PHE A 254 0.60 5.25 -7.80
C PHE A 254 1.83 4.34 -7.66
N ALA A 255 1.97 3.62 -6.54
CA ALA A 255 3.07 2.68 -6.33
C ALA A 255 3.12 1.59 -7.41
N ALA A 256 1.95 1.06 -7.80
CA ALA A 256 1.81 0.06 -8.86
C ALA A 256 2.23 0.56 -10.24
N GLY A 257 2.10 1.85 -10.53
CA GLY A 257 2.60 2.47 -11.76
C GLY A 257 4.09 2.80 -11.68
N PHE A 258 4.51 3.39 -10.56
CA PHE A 258 5.87 3.87 -10.35
C PHE A 258 6.90 2.73 -10.32
N ILE A 259 6.72 1.75 -9.43
CA ILE A 259 7.74 0.72 -9.13
C ILE A 259 8.14 -0.08 -10.37
N PRO A 260 7.22 -0.70 -11.14
CA PRO A 260 7.63 -1.45 -12.33
C PRO A 260 8.30 -0.58 -13.39
N LYS A 261 7.86 0.68 -13.53
CA LYS A 261 8.47 1.61 -14.49
C LYS A 261 9.86 2.03 -14.07
N TRP A 262 10.07 2.30 -12.78
CA TRP A 262 11.38 2.57 -12.20
C TRP A 262 12.36 1.41 -12.41
N LEU A 263 11.95 0.19 -12.10
CA LEU A 263 12.75 -1.02 -12.31
C LEU A 263 13.06 -1.30 -13.79
N GLN A 264 12.26 -0.79 -14.70
CA GLN A 264 12.47 -0.93 -16.14
C GLN A 264 13.43 0.11 -16.71
N SER A 265 13.33 1.36 -16.28
CA SER A 265 13.98 2.51 -16.94
C SER A 265 15.06 3.20 -16.12
N GLY A 266 14.98 3.14 -14.77
CA GLY A 266 15.81 3.98 -13.89
C GLY A 266 15.57 5.49 -14.07
N ASP A 267 14.46 5.88 -14.71
CA ASP A 267 14.13 7.26 -15.03
C ASP A 267 13.03 7.76 -14.10
N LEU A 268 13.31 8.83 -13.33
CA LEU A 268 12.40 9.39 -12.34
C LEU A 268 11.14 9.98 -12.98
N GLU A 269 11.30 10.78 -14.02
CA GLU A 269 10.19 11.49 -14.68
C GLU A 269 9.21 10.48 -15.30
N LEU A 270 9.72 9.50 -16.06
CA LEU A 270 8.90 8.44 -16.63
C LEU A 270 8.16 7.62 -15.56
N SER A 271 8.81 7.38 -14.41
CA SER A 271 8.25 6.59 -13.31
C SER A 271 7.19 7.38 -12.55
N LEU A 272 7.44 8.65 -12.26
CA LEU A 272 6.47 9.56 -11.65
C LEU A 272 5.21 9.71 -12.52
N ASN A 273 5.38 9.91 -13.83
CA ASN A 273 4.28 10.01 -14.77
C ASN A 273 3.46 8.70 -14.85
N ALA A 274 4.12 7.53 -14.82
CA ALA A 274 3.43 6.24 -14.79
C ALA A 274 2.60 6.06 -13.50
N GLY A 275 3.15 6.44 -12.34
CA GLY A 275 2.44 6.46 -11.06
C GLY A 275 1.25 7.42 -11.09
N ALA A 276 1.45 8.66 -11.53
CA ALA A 276 0.40 9.68 -11.61
C ALA A 276 -0.74 9.26 -12.55
N ALA A 277 -0.43 8.60 -13.67
CA ALA A 277 -1.42 8.12 -14.61
C ALA A 277 -2.31 7.01 -14.02
N LEU A 278 -1.76 6.06 -13.23
CA LEU A 278 -2.56 5.05 -12.56
C LEU A 278 -3.35 5.64 -11.39
N ALA A 279 -2.77 6.54 -10.62
CA ALA A 279 -3.49 7.25 -9.56
C ALA A 279 -4.70 8.01 -10.10
N ALA A 280 -4.56 8.69 -11.23
CA ALA A 280 -5.68 9.39 -11.89
C ALA A 280 -6.79 8.44 -12.33
N LYS A 281 -6.46 7.24 -12.83
CA LYS A 281 -7.46 6.20 -13.15
C LYS A 281 -8.15 5.67 -11.89
N CYS A 282 -7.42 5.48 -10.80
CA CYS A 282 -7.96 5.01 -9.54
C CYS A 282 -8.99 6.00 -8.99
N VAL A 283 -8.61 7.27 -8.84
CA VAL A 283 -9.50 8.26 -8.23
C VAL A 283 -10.73 8.61 -9.09
N ALA A 284 -10.79 8.20 -10.34
CA ALA A 284 -11.94 8.34 -11.22
C ALA A 284 -13.01 7.26 -11.01
N THR A 285 -12.78 6.27 -10.14
CA THR A 285 -13.69 5.16 -9.84
C THR A 285 -13.89 5.00 -8.35
N VAL A 286 -14.97 4.31 -7.93
CA VAL A 286 -15.21 3.99 -6.52
C VAL A 286 -14.38 2.78 -6.12
N GLY A 287 -13.73 2.86 -4.97
CA GLY A 287 -12.94 1.78 -4.37
C GLY A 287 -11.45 1.81 -4.73
N ALA A 288 -10.66 1.01 -4.01
CA ALA A 288 -9.21 1.02 -4.09
C ALA A 288 -8.63 0.18 -5.25
N ARG A 289 -9.42 -0.74 -5.83
CA ARG A 289 -8.98 -1.66 -6.88
C ARG A 289 -9.36 -1.19 -8.28
N PRO A 290 -8.62 -1.59 -9.32
CA PRO A 290 -8.99 -1.25 -10.68
C PRO A 290 -10.34 -1.89 -11.07
N PRO A 291 -11.15 -1.26 -11.94
CA PRO A 291 -12.37 -1.88 -12.42
C PRO A 291 -12.06 -3.19 -13.16
N LEU A 292 -12.89 -4.21 -12.94
CA LEU A 292 -12.92 -5.42 -13.77
C LEU A 292 -13.68 -5.07 -15.03
N ASN A 293 -13.02 -5.15 -16.20
CA ASN A 293 -13.65 -4.96 -17.51
C ASN A 293 -14.62 -6.11 -17.82
#